data_fe07f13997455539007f3e14d75565b6
#
_entry.id   fe07f13997455539007f3e14d75565b6
#
_cell.length_a   1.000
_cell.length_b   1.000
_cell.length_c   1.000
_cell.angle_alpha   90.00
_cell.angle_beta   90.00
_cell.angle_gamma   90.00
#
_symmetry.space_group_name_H-M   'P 1'
#
loop_
_entity.id
_entity.type
_entity.pdbx_description
1 polymer ?
#
loop_
_entity_poly.entity_id
_entity_poly.type
_entity_poly.pdbx_seq_one_letter_code
_entity_poly.pdbx_strand_id
1 'polypeptide(L)'
;MLADELDYVVGVDTHRDEHVLAVLAAPAGAVIAKLAVCANGRGYREALDFAEQHANGTRVWAVEGVGHYGAGLARFLSGRGEPVLEISRQPRGERRLRGKDDSLDAIRTARAALASETLALPRSGERREALRLLLIARRSVVDVRREALVQLRSVIVTAPERLREELRGLPVQRLLERCRRLRRSSRASADAATAEAAELERELLRHVRALAPQLLDEPGVGPIVAAQVIVAWSHRGRLRPEAAFARLAGVAPVPASSGQTTRHRLSRGGDRQLNRALHTIVLHRRHHDQATKDYIARRIAEGKSSREAVRLLKRYLARHLYRLLQQQEPLMA
;
A
#
# COMPACT_ATOMS: atom_id res chain seq x y z
N MET A 1 -21.53 -17.25 0.20
CA MET A 1 -20.93 -15.92 0.62
C MET A 1 -20.43 -16.09 2.04
N LEU A 2 -19.55 -15.24 2.53
CA LEU A 2 -19.06 -15.31 3.93
C LEU A 2 -20.22 -15.26 4.95
N ALA A 3 -21.28 -14.53 4.59
CA ALA A 3 -22.49 -14.40 5.38
C ALA A 3 -23.21 -15.73 5.69
N ASP A 4 -23.01 -16.75 4.91
CA ASP A 4 -23.68 -18.04 5.05
C ASP A 4 -22.91 -18.99 6.02
N GLU A 5 -21.70 -18.63 6.39
CA GLU A 5 -20.80 -19.43 7.23
C GLU A 5 -20.61 -18.82 8.63
N LEU A 6 -21.22 -17.66 8.89
CA LEU A 6 -21.05 -16.90 10.13
C LEU A 6 -22.37 -16.63 10.83
N ASP A 7 -22.34 -16.61 12.16
CA ASP A 7 -23.44 -16.13 12.98
C ASP A 7 -23.33 -14.61 13.22
N TYR A 8 -22.11 -14.09 13.34
CA TYR A 8 -21.87 -12.69 13.69
C TYR A 8 -20.68 -12.07 12.94
N VAL A 9 -20.75 -10.75 12.75
CA VAL A 9 -19.61 -9.92 12.32
C VAL A 9 -19.42 -8.77 13.30
N VAL A 10 -18.20 -8.64 13.81
CA VAL A 10 -17.79 -7.51 14.65
C VAL A 10 -17.07 -6.49 13.77
N GLY A 11 -17.75 -5.41 13.39
CA GLY A 11 -17.16 -4.31 12.64
C GLY A 11 -16.43 -3.35 13.57
N VAL A 12 -15.25 -2.90 13.15
CA VAL A 12 -14.43 -1.98 13.93
C VAL A 12 -14.01 -0.78 13.08
N ASP A 13 -14.39 0.41 13.53
CA ASP A 13 -13.83 1.69 13.08
C ASP A 13 -12.69 2.09 14.00
N THR A 14 -11.49 2.33 13.43
CA THR A 14 -10.27 2.50 14.21
C THR A 14 -9.78 3.94 14.19
N HIS A 15 -9.60 4.52 15.38
CA HIS A 15 -9.02 5.83 15.62
C HIS A 15 -7.74 5.72 16.45
N ARG A 16 -7.01 6.84 16.62
CA ARG A 16 -5.74 6.88 17.33
C ARG A 16 -5.85 6.48 18.79
N ASP A 17 -6.86 7.00 19.47
CA ASP A 17 -7.01 6.90 20.92
C ASP A 17 -8.16 5.97 21.34
N GLU A 18 -9.11 5.70 20.42
CA GLU A 18 -10.31 4.92 20.65
C GLU A 18 -10.68 4.06 19.44
N HIS A 19 -11.30 2.93 19.66
CA HIS A 19 -11.92 2.11 18.61
C HIS A 19 -13.40 1.95 18.88
N VAL A 20 -14.23 2.05 17.85
CA VAL A 20 -15.68 1.85 17.95
C VAL A 20 -16.05 0.53 17.29
N LEU A 21 -16.78 -0.29 18.04
CA LEU A 21 -17.20 -1.63 17.65
C LEU A 21 -18.71 -1.68 17.42
N ALA A 22 -19.12 -2.52 16.47
CA ALA A 22 -20.52 -2.88 16.27
C ALA A 22 -20.63 -4.38 15.97
N VAL A 23 -21.41 -5.10 16.76
CA VAL A 23 -21.76 -6.50 16.53
C VAL A 23 -23.03 -6.56 15.67
N LEU A 24 -22.94 -7.29 14.55
CA LEU A 24 -24.05 -7.52 13.64
C LEU A 24 -24.32 -9.02 13.50
N ALA A 25 -25.61 -9.38 13.50
CA ALA A 25 -26.02 -10.75 13.17
C ALA A 25 -25.92 -10.99 11.64
N ALA A 26 -25.38 -12.15 11.26
CA ALA A 26 -25.38 -12.62 9.90
C ALA A 26 -26.62 -13.52 9.63
N PRO A 27 -27.11 -13.61 8.39
CA PRO A 27 -26.72 -12.83 7.20
C PRO A 27 -27.40 -11.45 7.14
N ALA A 28 -28.41 -11.19 7.99
CA ALA A 28 -29.30 -10.03 7.89
C ALA A 28 -28.63 -8.67 8.14
N GLY A 29 -27.46 -8.64 8.82
CA GLY A 29 -26.76 -7.39 9.14
C GLY A 29 -27.49 -6.52 10.16
N ALA A 30 -28.35 -7.15 11.02
CA ALA A 30 -29.04 -6.48 12.13
C ALA A 30 -28.02 -6.14 13.23
N VAL A 31 -28.06 -4.92 13.74
CA VAL A 31 -27.16 -4.46 14.81
C VAL A 31 -27.62 -5.02 16.13
N ILE A 32 -26.77 -5.76 16.81
CA ILE A 32 -26.99 -6.37 18.14
C ILE A 32 -26.54 -5.42 19.25
N ALA A 33 -25.29 -4.97 19.18
CA ALA A 33 -24.68 -4.14 20.23
C ALA A 33 -23.58 -3.25 19.66
N LYS A 34 -23.20 -2.23 20.44
CA LYS A 34 -22.10 -1.29 20.11
C LYS A 34 -21.31 -0.99 21.35
N LEU A 35 -20.01 -0.76 21.18
CA LEU A 35 -19.08 -0.40 22.25
C LEU A 35 -17.99 0.51 21.69
N ALA A 36 -17.53 1.45 22.51
CA ALA A 36 -16.32 2.22 22.26
C ALA A 36 -15.27 1.82 23.30
N VAL A 37 -14.02 1.54 22.87
CA VAL A 37 -12.94 1.09 23.74
C VAL A 37 -11.67 1.88 23.48
N CYS A 38 -10.82 2.07 24.49
CA CYS A 38 -9.52 2.70 24.31
C CYS A 38 -8.61 1.87 23.39
N ALA A 39 -7.82 2.54 22.55
CA ALA A 39 -6.86 1.90 21.63
C ALA A 39 -5.59 1.41 22.37
N ASN A 40 -5.76 0.56 23.37
CA ASN A 40 -4.68 -0.01 24.19
C ASN A 40 -5.02 -1.44 24.65
N GLY A 41 -4.06 -2.12 25.30
CA GLY A 41 -4.22 -3.51 25.71
C GLY A 41 -5.38 -3.78 26.67
N ARG A 42 -5.83 -2.79 27.46
CA ARG A 42 -7.03 -2.91 28.31
C ARG A 42 -8.29 -2.87 27.44
N GLY A 43 -8.40 -1.87 26.57
CA GLY A 43 -9.54 -1.76 25.68
C GLY A 43 -9.64 -2.90 24.66
N TYR A 44 -8.52 -3.52 24.27
CA TYR A 44 -8.55 -4.72 23.40
C TYR A 44 -9.12 -5.94 24.13
N ARG A 45 -8.88 -6.11 25.44
CA ARG A 45 -9.53 -7.15 26.26
C ARG A 45 -11.02 -6.88 26.39
N GLU A 46 -11.38 -5.64 26.72
CA GLU A 46 -12.77 -5.21 26.80
C GLU A 46 -13.53 -5.44 25.48
N ALA A 47 -12.89 -5.21 24.35
CA ALA A 47 -13.46 -5.50 23.03
C ALA A 47 -13.71 -7.00 22.83
N LEU A 48 -12.79 -7.86 23.28
CA LEU A 48 -12.95 -9.32 23.18
C LEU A 48 -14.07 -9.81 24.11
N ASP A 49 -14.09 -9.38 25.37
CA ASP A 49 -15.12 -9.71 26.34
C ASP A 49 -16.53 -9.30 25.83
N PHE A 50 -16.61 -8.10 25.23
CA PHE A 50 -17.83 -7.62 24.59
C PHE A 50 -18.29 -8.52 23.42
N ALA A 51 -17.36 -8.96 22.59
CA ALA A 51 -17.67 -9.87 21.50
C ALA A 51 -18.07 -11.27 22.01
N GLU A 52 -17.46 -11.78 23.07
CA GLU A 52 -17.85 -13.02 23.71
C GLU A 52 -19.28 -12.96 24.29
N GLN A 53 -19.67 -11.81 24.83
CA GLN A 53 -21.00 -11.58 25.39
C GLN A 53 -22.09 -11.47 24.34
N HIS A 54 -21.81 -10.77 23.20
CA HIS A 54 -22.83 -10.37 22.21
C HIS A 54 -22.74 -11.11 20.88
N ALA A 55 -21.68 -11.86 20.65
CA ALA A 55 -21.41 -12.63 19.43
C ALA A 55 -20.92 -14.05 19.79
N ASN A 56 -21.68 -14.74 20.65
CA ASN A 56 -21.37 -16.08 21.11
C ASN A 56 -21.75 -17.11 20.04
N GLY A 57 -20.88 -17.28 19.04
CA GLY A 57 -21.04 -18.16 17.88
C GLY A 57 -19.88 -17.99 16.92
N THR A 58 -20.06 -18.49 15.71
CA THR A 58 -19.07 -18.32 14.63
C THR A 58 -19.00 -16.84 14.24
N ARG A 59 -17.89 -16.18 14.63
CA ARG A 59 -17.71 -14.73 14.40
C ARG A 59 -16.46 -14.41 13.64
N VAL A 60 -16.45 -13.23 13.04
CA VAL A 60 -15.27 -12.66 12.38
C VAL A 60 -15.18 -11.16 12.69
N TRP A 61 -13.95 -10.67 12.83
CA TRP A 61 -13.66 -9.26 13.06
C TRP A 61 -13.34 -8.57 11.75
N ALA A 62 -14.18 -7.62 11.37
CA ALA A 62 -14.01 -6.78 10.21
C ALA A 62 -13.38 -5.45 10.62
N VAL A 63 -12.09 -5.25 10.36
CA VAL A 63 -11.33 -4.11 10.87
C VAL A 63 -10.89 -3.20 9.73
N GLU A 64 -11.30 -1.92 9.76
CA GLU A 64 -10.77 -0.88 8.88
C GLU A 64 -9.43 -0.39 9.41
N GLY A 65 -8.46 -0.13 8.51
CA GLY A 65 -7.19 0.48 8.89
C GLY A 65 -6.23 -0.40 9.66
N VAL A 66 -6.27 -1.71 9.46
CA VAL A 66 -5.35 -2.71 10.06
C VAL A 66 -3.86 -2.35 9.89
N GLY A 67 -3.50 -1.64 8.84
CA GLY A 67 -2.13 -1.16 8.60
C GLY A 67 -1.75 0.12 9.37
N HIS A 68 -2.66 0.69 10.14
CA HIS A 68 -2.50 1.96 10.87
C HIS A 68 -2.99 1.81 12.32
N TYR A 69 -4.07 2.51 12.68
CA TYR A 69 -4.59 2.53 14.05
C TYR A 69 -5.13 1.17 14.51
N GLY A 70 -5.67 0.36 13.60
CA GLY A 70 -6.18 -0.98 13.90
C GLY A 70 -5.12 -2.07 14.06
N ALA A 71 -3.83 -1.77 13.82
CA ALA A 71 -2.77 -2.79 13.84
C ALA A 71 -2.56 -3.44 15.21
N GLY A 72 -2.73 -2.68 16.29
CA GLY A 72 -2.62 -3.17 17.66
C GLY A 72 -3.72 -4.17 17.99
N LEU A 73 -4.97 -3.80 17.73
CA LEU A 73 -6.14 -4.65 17.94
C LEU A 73 -6.07 -5.91 17.09
N ALA A 74 -5.74 -5.79 15.81
CA ALA A 74 -5.65 -6.94 14.91
C ALA A 74 -4.60 -7.96 15.36
N ARG A 75 -3.42 -7.52 15.82
CA ARG A 75 -2.41 -8.43 16.40
C ARG A 75 -2.89 -9.09 17.69
N PHE A 76 -3.55 -8.33 18.56
CA PHE A 76 -4.10 -8.83 19.81
C PHE A 76 -5.14 -9.93 19.56
N LEU A 77 -6.07 -9.71 18.64
CA LEU A 77 -7.12 -10.65 18.26
C LEU A 77 -6.54 -11.90 17.58
N SER A 78 -5.69 -11.71 16.57
CA SER A 78 -5.05 -12.83 15.85
C SER A 78 -4.20 -13.71 16.78
N GLY A 79 -3.52 -13.11 17.78
CA GLY A 79 -2.77 -13.85 18.80
C GLY A 79 -3.65 -14.68 19.75
N ARG A 80 -4.95 -14.50 19.72
CA ARG A 80 -5.97 -15.28 20.48
C ARG A 80 -6.79 -16.21 19.59
N GLY A 81 -6.43 -16.34 18.33
CA GLY A 81 -7.13 -17.21 17.39
C GLY A 81 -8.40 -16.60 16.80
N GLU A 82 -8.70 -15.32 17.10
CA GLU A 82 -9.85 -14.65 16.50
C GLU A 82 -9.61 -14.39 15.01
N PRO A 83 -10.56 -14.75 14.15
CA PRO A 83 -10.45 -14.48 12.72
C PRO A 83 -10.65 -12.99 12.43
N VAL A 84 -9.60 -12.35 11.91
CA VAL A 84 -9.60 -10.91 11.56
C VAL A 84 -9.52 -10.73 10.07
N LEU A 85 -10.32 -9.81 9.54
CA LEU A 85 -10.37 -9.44 8.13
C LEU A 85 -10.06 -7.97 7.95
N GLU A 86 -9.22 -7.67 6.95
CA GLU A 86 -8.91 -6.29 6.58
C GLU A 86 -9.98 -5.76 5.61
N ILE A 87 -10.72 -4.74 6.04
CA ILE A 87 -11.70 -4.05 5.20
C ILE A 87 -11.06 -2.79 4.61
N SER A 88 -11.16 -2.66 3.29
CA SER A 88 -10.72 -1.45 2.61
C SER A 88 -11.66 -0.28 2.91
N ARG A 89 -11.07 0.90 3.11
CA ARG A 89 -11.81 2.13 3.36
C ARG A 89 -12.89 2.36 2.31
N GLN A 90 -14.14 2.48 2.75
CA GLN A 90 -15.29 2.67 1.87
C GLN A 90 -15.28 4.09 1.24
N PRO A 91 -15.76 4.24 -0.01
CA PRO A 91 -15.88 5.54 -0.66
C PRO A 91 -16.79 6.50 0.12
N ARG A 92 -16.39 7.76 0.22
CA ARG A 92 -17.09 8.82 0.99
C ARG A 92 -18.50 9.24 0.46
N GLY A 93 -19.04 8.55 -0.54
CA GLY A 93 -20.25 8.99 -1.28
C GLY A 93 -21.53 9.16 -0.44
N GLU A 94 -21.66 8.45 0.69
CA GLU A 94 -22.89 8.47 1.49
C GLU A 94 -22.85 9.37 2.74
N ARG A 95 -21.72 10.02 3.00
CA ARG A 95 -21.53 10.88 4.20
C ARG A 95 -22.36 12.17 4.19
N ARG A 96 -22.96 12.53 3.06
CA ARG A 96 -23.66 13.83 2.91
C ARG A 96 -25.04 13.91 3.54
N LEU A 97 -25.68 12.79 3.84
CA LEU A 97 -27.08 12.76 4.28
C LEU A 97 -27.30 12.45 5.77
N ARG A 98 -26.30 11.93 6.47
CA ARG A 98 -26.37 11.66 7.92
C ARG A 98 -25.06 12.09 8.55
N GLY A 99 -25.12 12.85 9.64
CA GLY A 99 -23.96 13.40 10.34
C GLY A 99 -22.86 12.38 10.62
N LYS A 100 -21.64 12.85 10.97
CA LYS A 100 -20.50 12.00 11.34
C LYS A 100 -20.85 11.27 12.64
N ASP A 101 -21.04 9.96 12.57
CA ASP A 101 -21.21 9.07 13.71
C ASP A 101 -20.28 7.87 13.51
N ASP A 102 -19.28 7.75 14.38
CA ASP A 102 -18.24 6.72 14.30
C ASP A 102 -18.85 5.30 14.48
N SER A 103 -19.99 5.19 15.19
CA SER A 103 -20.74 3.94 15.29
C SER A 103 -21.33 3.48 13.95
N LEU A 104 -21.71 4.41 13.08
CA LEU A 104 -22.18 4.07 11.73
C LEU A 104 -21.04 3.59 10.83
N ASP A 105 -19.82 4.06 11.03
CA ASP A 105 -18.65 3.62 10.24
C ASP A 105 -18.28 2.18 10.66
N ALA A 106 -18.35 1.80 11.94
CA ALA A 106 -18.19 0.42 12.39
C ALA A 106 -19.26 -0.53 11.80
N ILE A 107 -20.54 -0.12 11.81
CA ILE A 107 -21.65 -0.87 11.19
C ILE A 107 -21.41 -1.05 9.69
N ARG A 108 -20.97 -0.02 8.97
CA ARG A 108 -20.65 -0.09 7.54
C ARG A 108 -19.51 -1.06 7.26
N THR A 109 -18.49 -1.06 8.12
CA THR A 109 -17.34 -1.98 8.02
C THR A 109 -17.81 -3.43 8.16
N ALA A 110 -18.70 -3.74 9.12
CA ALA A 110 -19.28 -5.06 9.27
C ALA A 110 -20.15 -5.46 8.06
N ARG A 111 -21.01 -4.57 7.58
CA ARG A 111 -21.85 -4.83 6.39
C ARG A 111 -21.02 -5.03 5.12
N ALA A 112 -19.93 -4.30 4.97
CA ALA A 112 -18.99 -4.49 3.86
C ALA A 112 -18.33 -5.87 3.90
N ALA A 113 -18.06 -6.40 5.10
CA ALA A 113 -17.58 -7.77 5.27
C ALA A 113 -18.62 -8.81 4.83
N LEU A 114 -19.87 -8.67 5.28
CA LEU A 114 -20.98 -9.56 4.90
C LEU A 114 -21.23 -9.57 3.39
N ALA A 115 -21.10 -8.42 2.74
CA ALA A 115 -21.33 -8.27 1.29
C ALA A 115 -20.13 -8.73 0.43
N SER A 116 -19.01 -9.13 1.01
CA SER A 116 -17.80 -9.45 0.27
C SER A 116 -17.63 -10.94 0.08
N GLU A 117 -17.30 -11.35 -1.16
CA GLU A 117 -16.96 -12.75 -1.48
C GLU A 117 -15.50 -13.10 -1.14
N THR A 118 -14.63 -12.11 -1.12
CA THR A 118 -13.20 -12.30 -0.87
C THR A 118 -12.66 -11.21 0.03
N LEU A 119 -12.22 -11.59 1.22
CA LEU A 119 -11.63 -10.69 2.20
C LEU A 119 -10.13 -10.91 2.32
N ALA A 120 -9.41 -9.83 2.59
CA ALA A 120 -7.99 -9.88 2.82
C ALA A 120 -7.70 -10.12 4.31
N LEU A 121 -6.81 -11.05 4.60
CA LEU A 121 -6.27 -11.20 5.95
C LEU A 121 -5.42 -9.96 6.34
N PRO A 122 -5.30 -9.65 7.62
CA PRO A 122 -4.41 -8.59 8.10
C PRO A 122 -2.98 -8.79 7.61
N ARG A 123 -2.30 -7.69 7.37
CA ARG A 123 -0.87 -7.73 7.05
C ARG A 123 -0.10 -8.16 8.28
N SER A 124 0.76 -9.16 8.16
CA SER A 124 1.51 -9.74 9.26
C SER A 124 2.99 -9.98 8.90
N GLY A 125 3.81 -10.30 9.90
CA GLY A 125 5.20 -10.66 9.80
C GLY A 125 6.17 -9.52 10.15
N GLU A 126 7.09 -9.80 11.09
CA GLU A 126 8.09 -8.84 11.57
C GLU A 126 9.01 -8.34 10.47
N ARG A 127 9.49 -9.24 9.61
CA ARG A 127 10.36 -8.87 8.46
C ARG A 127 9.64 -7.98 7.46
N ARG A 128 8.35 -8.24 7.22
CA ARG A 128 7.50 -7.37 6.39
C ARG A 128 7.37 -5.98 7.03
N GLU A 129 7.19 -5.90 8.33
CA GLU A 129 7.07 -4.63 9.05
C GLU A 129 8.41 -3.86 9.05
N ALA A 130 9.54 -4.56 9.22
CA ALA A 130 10.87 -3.96 9.06
C ALA A 130 11.06 -3.34 7.66
N LEU A 131 10.68 -4.06 6.60
CA LEU A 131 10.71 -3.50 5.24
C LEU A 131 9.83 -2.25 5.10
N ARG A 132 8.63 -2.26 5.70
CA ARG A 132 7.72 -1.10 5.67
C ARG A 132 8.35 0.12 6.34
N LEU A 133 8.97 -0.06 7.50
CA LEU A 133 9.63 1.02 8.24
C LEU A 133 10.84 1.56 7.47
N LEU A 134 11.68 0.68 6.90
CA LEU A 134 12.83 1.07 6.07
C LEU A 134 12.39 1.86 4.82
N LEU A 135 11.32 1.45 4.17
CA LEU A 135 10.76 2.18 3.02
C LEU A 135 10.26 3.58 3.41
N ILE A 136 9.64 3.72 4.59
CA ILE A 136 9.20 5.02 5.11
C ILE A 136 10.41 5.90 5.42
N ALA A 137 11.38 5.39 6.17
CA ALA A 137 12.61 6.11 6.53
C ALA A 137 13.35 6.59 5.27
N ARG A 138 13.60 5.67 4.32
CA ARG A 138 14.25 6.03 3.06
C ARG A 138 13.48 7.12 2.29
N ARG A 139 12.17 7.05 2.24
CA ARG A 139 11.36 8.08 1.57
C ARG A 139 11.52 9.44 2.23
N SER A 140 11.46 9.49 3.56
CA SER A 140 11.66 10.72 4.33
C SER A 140 13.00 11.37 4.00
N VAL A 141 14.07 10.59 3.99
CA VAL A 141 15.43 11.06 3.66
C VAL A 141 15.51 11.58 2.21
N VAL A 142 14.90 10.90 1.26
CA VAL A 142 14.85 11.34 -0.16
C VAL A 142 14.06 12.65 -0.31
N ASP A 143 12.97 12.82 0.45
CA ASP A 143 12.18 14.05 0.43
C ASP A 143 12.97 15.22 1.04
N VAL A 144 13.68 15.02 2.15
CA VAL A 144 14.61 16.03 2.74
C VAL A 144 15.68 16.44 1.72
N ARG A 145 16.31 15.47 1.04
CA ARG A 145 17.28 15.75 -0.02
C ARG A 145 16.66 16.58 -1.14
N ARG A 146 15.45 16.25 -1.58
CA ARG A 146 14.75 16.99 -2.63
C ARG A 146 14.48 18.43 -2.21
N GLU A 147 14.00 18.64 -1.00
CA GLU A 147 13.72 19.96 -0.44
C GLU A 147 15.01 20.81 -0.35
N ALA A 148 16.10 20.25 0.16
CA ALA A 148 17.39 20.93 0.22
C ALA A 148 17.88 21.36 -1.18
N LEU A 149 17.71 20.53 -2.21
CA LEU A 149 18.06 20.88 -3.59
C LEU A 149 17.15 21.97 -4.19
N VAL A 150 15.87 21.98 -3.86
CA VAL A 150 14.93 23.03 -4.27
C VAL A 150 15.33 24.37 -3.61
N GLN A 151 15.61 24.36 -2.31
CA GLN A 151 16.08 25.54 -1.57
C GLN A 151 17.38 26.10 -2.16
N LEU A 152 18.36 25.21 -2.42
CA LEU A 152 19.62 25.63 -3.06
C LEU A 152 19.38 26.31 -4.41
N ARG A 153 18.53 25.73 -5.26
CA ARG A 153 18.18 26.34 -6.55
C ARG A 153 17.46 27.67 -6.40
N SER A 154 16.58 27.81 -5.42
CA SER A 154 15.91 29.08 -5.13
C SER A 154 16.89 30.18 -4.72
N VAL A 155 17.88 29.86 -3.87
CA VAL A 155 18.95 30.78 -3.49
C VAL A 155 19.80 31.20 -4.69
N ILE A 156 20.10 30.27 -5.62
CA ILE A 156 20.85 30.59 -6.85
C ILE A 156 20.08 31.58 -7.73
N VAL A 157 18.77 31.48 -7.83
CA VAL A 157 17.93 32.42 -8.61
C VAL A 157 18.04 33.85 -8.10
N THR A 158 18.19 34.03 -6.78
CA THR A 158 18.33 35.36 -6.14
C THR A 158 19.78 35.78 -5.95
N ALA A 159 20.75 34.99 -6.41
CA ALA A 159 22.17 35.29 -6.29
C ALA A 159 22.61 36.43 -7.24
N PRO A 160 23.74 37.14 -6.94
CA PRO A 160 24.34 38.10 -7.87
C PRO A 160 24.56 37.49 -9.27
N GLU A 161 24.40 38.33 -10.31
CA GLU A 161 24.36 37.89 -11.73
C GLU A 161 25.50 36.92 -12.08
N ARG A 162 26.74 37.30 -11.78
CA ARG A 162 27.92 36.46 -12.06
C ARG A 162 27.82 35.05 -11.45
N LEU A 163 27.32 34.94 -10.23
CA LEU A 163 27.19 33.65 -9.53
C LEU A 163 26.01 32.85 -10.10
N ARG A 164 24.93 33.53 -10.46
CA ARG A 164 23.75 32.93 -11.08
C ARG A 164 24.08 32.34 -12.44
N GLU A 165 24.82 33.06 -13.29
CA GLU A 165 25.26 32.56 -14.60
C GLU A 165 26.19 31.35 -14.46
N GLU A 166 27.10 31.37 -13.49
CA GLU A 166 28.02 30.26 -13.24
C GLU A 166 27.31 28.97 -12.79
N LEU A 167 26.24 29.08 -12.01
CA LEU A 167 25.56 27.95 -11.37
C LEU A 167 24.29 27.51 -12.13
N ARG A 168 23.74 28.37 -12.98
CA ARG A 168 22.51 28.10 -13.74
C ARG A 168 22.72 26.95 -14.73
N GLY A 169 21.79 26.00 -14.71
CA GLY A 169 21.79 24.87 -15.66
C GLY A 169 22.77 23.74 -15.33
N LEU A 170 23.58 23.85 -14.27
CA LEU A 170 24.48 22.78 -13.86
C LEU A 170 23.71 21.52 -13.42
N PRO A 171 24.16 20.32 -13.82
CA PRO A 171 23.70 19.06 -13.25
C PRO A 171 23.92 19.07 -11.73
N VAL A 172 23.03 18.40 -10.99
CA VAL A 172 23.03 18.40 -9.51
C VAL A 172 24.41 18.09 -8.92
N GLN A 173 25.13 17.12 -9.46
CA GLN A 173 26.46 16.73 -8.98
C GLN A 173 27.47 17.87 -9.13
N ARG A 174 27.57 18.47 -10.30
CA ARG A 174 28.47 19.61 -10.56
C ARG A 174 28.06 20.85 -9.78
N LEU A 175 26.75 21.08 -9.61
CA LEU A 175 26.23 22.16 -8.79
C LEU A 175 26.69 21.99 -7.33
N LEU A 176 26.51 20.81 -6.76
CA LEU A 176 26.97 20.50 -5.40
C LEU A 176 28.50 20.61 -5.26
N GLU A 177 29.28 20.18 -6.24
CA GLU A 177 30.73 20.35 -6.26
C GLU A 177 31.15 21.82 -6.29
N ARG A 178 30.48 22.64 -7.08
CA ARG A 178 30.76 24.07 -7.18
C ARG A 178 30.37 24.83 -5.91
N CYS A 179 29.20 24.53 -5.34
CA CYS A 179 28.78 25.04 -4.04
C CYS A 179 29.71 24.63 -2.89
N ARG A 180 30.49 23.54 -3.04
CA ARG A 180 31.54 23.12 -2.06
C ARG A 180 32.55 24.22 -1.82
N ARG A 181 32.84 24.99 -2.80
CA ARG A 181 33.81 26.09 -2.71
C ARG A 181 33.21 27.34 -2.10
N LEU A 182 31.87 27.45 -2.02
CA LEU A 182 31.18 28.68 -1.68
C LEU A 182 30.58 28.74 -0.26
N ARG A 183 30.21 27.66 0.38
CA ARG A 183 29.93 27.49 1.85
C ARG A 183 29.22 26.19 2.24
N ARG A 184 29.35 25.81 3.54
CA ARG A 184 29.19 24.45 4.08
C ARG A 184 27.78 23.93 4.42
N SER A 185 26.72 24.72 4.61
CA SER A 185 25.53 24.26 5.37
C SER A 185 24.46 23.46 4.60
N SER A 186 23.97 23.93 3.45
CA SER A 186 22.87 23.24 2.72
C SER A 186 23.31 21.98 1.97
N ARG A 187 24.60 21.84 1.71
CA ARG A 187 25.17 20.70 1.06
C ARG A 187 25.40 19.51 1.99
N ALA A 188 25.84 19.77 3.21
CA ALA A 188 26.04 18.70 4.20
C ALA A 188 24.76 17.89 4.41
N SER A 189 23.60 18.55 4.42
CA SER A 189 22.29 17.88 4.50
C SER A 189 21.98 17.01 3.30
N ALA A 190 22.29 17.46 2.06
CA ALA A 190 22.00 16.67 0.86
C ALA A 190 22.94 15.46 0.71
N ASP A 191 24.21 15.61 1.05
CA ASP A 191 25.21 14.54 1.02
C ASP A 191 24.92 13.51 2.13
N ALA A 192 24.62 13.93 3.35
CA ALA A 192 24.25 13.06 4.46
C ALA A 192 22.97 12.27 4.13
N ALA A 193 21.94 12.94 3.63
CA ALA A 193 20.71 12.29 3.20
C ALA A 193 20.93 11.30 2.05
N THR A 194 21.86 11.57 1.15
CA THR A 194 22.22 10.64 0.05
C THR A 194 22.92 9.39 0.59
N ALA A 195 23.85 9.55 1.54
CA ALA A 195 24.54 8.44 2.17
C ALA A 195 23.58 7.57 3.01
N GLU A 196 22.72 8.21 3.78
CA GLU A 196 21.70 7.54 4.59
C GLU A 196 20.69 6.77 3.71
N ALA A 197 20.24 7.37 2.60
CA ALA A 197 19.36 6.67 1.65
C ALA A 197 20.03 5.42 1.03
N ALA A 198 21.33 5.47 0.74
CA ALA A 198 22.08 4.33 0.22
C ALA A 198 22.26 3.24 1.28
N GLU A 199 22.45 3.61 2.56
CA GLU A 199 22.49 2.65 3.67
C GLU A 199 21.17 1.92 3.84
N LEU A 200 20.08 2.66 3.89
CA LEU A 200 18.73 2.11 3.97
C LEU A 200 18.39 1.19 2.78
N GLU A 201 18.90 1.50 1.59
CA GLU A 201 18.72 0.64 0.42
C GLU A 201 19.51 -0.67 0.53
N ARG A 202 20.73 -0.65 1.11
CA ARG A 202 21.49 -1.87 1.42
C ARG A 202 20.77 -2.75 2.45
N GLU A 203 20.19 -2.14 3.46
CA GLU A 203 19.36 -2.82 4.46
C GLU A 203 18.12 -3.46 3.82
N LEU A 204 17.39 -2.72 2.98
CA LEU A 204 16.27 -3.22 2.20
C LEU A 204 16.68 -4.44 1.36
N LEU A 205 17.83 -4.39 0.70
CA LEU A 205 18.34 -5.50 -0.11
C LEU A 205 18.58 -6.77 0.71
N ARG A 206 19.12 -6.66 1.93
CA ARG A 206 19.30 -7.80 2.83
C ARG A 206 17.95 -8.46 3.17
N HIS A 207 16.95 -7.67 3.52
CA HIS A 207 15.62 -8.19 3.83
C HIS A 207 14.91 -8.77 2.61
N VAL A 208 15.03 -8.15 1.43
CA VAL A 208 14.46 -8.68 0.19
C VAL A 208 15.07 -10.02 -0.17
N ARG A 209 16.40 -10.16 -0.08
CA ARG A 209 17.09 -11.45 -0.35
C ARG A 209 16.65 -12.56 0.59
N ALA A 210 16.37 -12.23 1.84
CA ALA A 210 15.88 -13.20 2.81
C ALA A 210 14.41 -13.59 2.61
N LEU A 211 13.57 -12.68 2.07
CA LEU A 211 12.13 -12.89 1.93
C LEU A 211 11.71 -13.36 0.54
N ALA A 212 12.30 -12.82 -0.52
CA ALA A 212 11.86 -13.08 -1.90
C ALA A 212 13.00 -12.78 -2.90
N PRO A 213 14.10 -13.54 -2.89
CA PRO A 213 15.26 -13.28 -3.76
C PRO A 213 14.89 -13.31 -5.24
N GLN A 214 13.98 -14.17 -5.66
CA GLN A 214 13.52 -14.31 -7.05
C GLN A 214 12.91 -13.03 -7.65
N LEU A 215 12.47 -12.08 -6.82
CA LEU A 215 12.00 -10.79 -7.33
C LEU A 215 13.15 -9.96 -7.91
N LEU A 216 14.38 -10.16 -7.42
CA LEU A 216 15.55 -9.42 -7.90
C LEU A 216 16.05 -9.91 -9.25
N ASP A 217 15.66 -11.12 -9.66
CA ASP A 217 15.97 -11.69 -10.97
C ASP A 217 15.08 -11.10 -12.08
N GLU A 218 13.99 -10.43 -11.69
CA GLU A 218 13.06 -9.84 -12.63
C GLU A 218 13.60 -8.50 -13.21
N PRO A 219 13.62 -8.36 -14.54
CA PRO A 219 14.08 -7.12 -15.19
C PRO A 219 13.34 -5.89 -14.67
N GLY A 220 14.09 -4.90 -14.20
CA GLY A 220 13.55 -3.64 -13.67
C GLY A 220 13.06 -3.70 -12.21
N VAL A 221 13.33 -4.80 -11.51
CA VAL A 221 13.01 -4.94 -10.08
C VAL A 221 14.28 -4.79 -9.25
N GLY A 222 14.49 -3.60 -8.72
CA GLY A 222 15.53 -3.33 -7.72
C GLY A 222 15.03 -3.50 -6.27
N PRO A 223 15.94 -3.32 -5.28
CA PRO A 223 15.62 -3.56 -3.85
C PRO A 223 14.38 -2.81 -3.35
N ILE A 224 14.24 -1.54 -3.73
CA ILE A 224 13.13 -0.68 -3.31
C ILE A 224 11.79 -1.18 -3.88
N VAL A 225 11.80 -1.54 -5.16
CA VAL A 225 10.61 -2.04 -5.86
C VAL A 225 10.20 -3.40 -5.30
N ALA A 226 11.15 -4.31 -5.12
CA ALA A 226 10.92 -5.62 -4.52
C ALA A 226 10.35 -5.49 -3.09
N ALA A 227 10.95 -4.66 -2.25
CA ALA A 227 10.47 -4.39 -0.90
C ALA A 227 9.03 -3.85 -0.91
N GLN A 228 8.71 -2.92 -1.83
CA GLN A 228 7.35 -2.38 -1.95
C GLN A 228 6.34 -3.45 -2.37
N VAL A 229 6.71 -4.36 -3.26
CA VAL A 229 5.87 -5.49 -3.69
C VAL A 229 5.63 -6.45 -2.51
N ILE A 230 6.68 -6.82 -1.76
CA ILE A 230 6.59 -7.68 -0.57
C ILE A 230 5.69 -7.05 0.50
N VAL A 231 5.89 -5.77 0.81
CA VAL A 231 5.09 -5.04 1.81
C VAL A 231 3.61 -5.03 1.44
N ALA A 232 3.29 -4.87 0.16
CA ALA A 232 1.91 -4.86 -0.31
C ALA A 232 1.29 -6.27 -0.33
N TRP A 233 2.06 -7.29 -0.73
CA TRP A 233 1.63 -8.69 -0.76
C TRP A 233 1.48 -9.26 0.66
N SER A 234 2.44 -9.00 1.54
CA SER A 234 2.59 -9.41 2.92
C SER A 234 2.97 -10.88 3.10
N HIS A 235 2.07 -11.83 2.93
CA HIS A 235 2.31 -13.26 3.12
C HIS A 235 1.39 -14.11 2.24
N ARG A 236 1.75 -15.38 2.10
CA ARG A 236 0.95 -16.37 1.38
C ARG A 236 -0.43 -16.54 2.02
N GLY A 237 -1.47 -16.62 1.20
CA GLY A 237 -2.85 -16.80 1.65
C GLY A 237 -3.60 -15.51 2.00
N ARG A 238 -2.91 -14.37 2.22
CA ARG A 238 -3.58 -13.09 2.48
C ARG A 238 -4.53 -12.66 1.36
N LEU A 239 -4.08 -12.86 0.13
CA LEU A 239 -4.88 -12.56 -1.08
C LEU A 239 -5.01 -13.87 -1.86
N ARG A 240 -6.20 -14.45 -1.93
CA ARG A 240 -6.37 -15.76 -2.59
C ARG A 240 -6.23 -15.71 -4.11
N PRO A 241 -6.95 -14.87 -4.89
CA PRO A 241 -6.75 -14.83 -6.34
C PRO A 241 -5.71 -13.78 -6.75
N GLU A 242 -4.93 -14.05 -7.80
CA GLU A 242 -4.01 -13.07 -8.40
C GLU A 242 -4.73 -11.78 -8.85
N ALA A 243 -6.02 -11.88 -9.18
CA ALA A 243 -6.87 -10.76 -9.52
C ALA A 243 -7.06 -9.79 -8.33
N ALA A 244 -7.07 -10.30 -7.08
CA ALA A 244 -7.15 -9.47 -5.88
C ALA A 244 -5.88 -8.63 -5.70
N PHE A 245 -4.69 -9.19 -6.00
CA PHE A 245 -3.44 -8.44 -5.98
C PHE A 245 -3.41 -7.35 -7.07
N ALA A 246 -3.90 -7.65 -8.28
CA ALA A 246 -4.03 -6.65 -9.35
C ALA A 246 -5.03 -5.54 -8.99
N ARG A 247 -6.10 -5.87 -8.26
CA ARG A 247 -7.07 -4.90 -7.72
C ARG A 247 -6.43 -4.04 -6.63
N LEU A 248 -5.68 -4.65 -5.70
CA LEU A 248 -4.91 -3.93 -4.68
C LEU A 248 -3.91 -2.95 -5.31
N ALA A 249 -3.25 -3.34 -6.41
CA ALA A 249 -2.35 -2.47 -7.16
C ALA A 249 -3.05 -1.35 -7.96
N GLY A 250 -4.39 -1.33 -8.00
CA GLY A 250 -5.16 -0.38 -8.80
C GLY A 250 -4.96 -0.55 -10.32
N VAL A 251 -4.60 -1.76 -10.77
CA VAL A 251 -4.37 -2.07 -12.20
C VAL A 251 -5.42 -3.00 -12.79
N ALA A 252 -6.37 -3.47 -11.98
CA ALA A 252 -7.53 -4.20 -12.48
C ALA A 252 -8.43 -3.26 -13.33
N PRO A 253 -8.97 -3.73 -14.46
CA PRO A 253 -9.88 -2.94 -15.27
C PRO A 253 -11.19 -2.71 -14.50
N VAL A 254 -11.65 -1.46 -14.49
CA VAL A 254 -12.99 -1.11 -13.98
C VAL A 254 -13.89 -0.92 -15.19
N PRO A 255 -14.95 -1.71 -15.36
CA PRO A 255 -15.88 -1.53 -16.46
C PRO A 255 -16.47 -0.11 -16.46
N ALA A 256 -16.56 0.48 -17.63
CA ALA A 256 -17.13 1.80 -17.86
C ALA A 256 -17.89 1.79 -19.20
N SER A 257 -18.61 0.69 -19.42
CA SER A 257 -19.36 0.45 -20.64
C SER A 257 -20.72 1.12 -20.57
N SER A 258 -21.18 1.70 -21.67
CA SER A 258 -22.55 2.16 -21.86
C SER A 258 -23.03 1.76 -23.25
N GLY A 259 -24.15 1.03 -23.33
CA GLY A 259 -24.72 0.56 -24.59
C GLY A 259 -23.72 -0.32 -25.37
N GLN A 260 -23.49 0.03 -26.63
CA GLN A 260 -22.64 -0.76 -27.55
C GLN A 260 -21.12 -0.57 -27.34
N THR A 261 -20.68 0.28 -26.41
CA THR A 261 -19.26 0.61 -26.22
C THR A 261 -18.70 -0.07 -24.97
N THR A 262 -17.79 -1.03 -25.14
CA THR A 262 -17.06 -1.64 -24.03
C THR A 262 -15.79 -0.85 -23.74
N ARG A 263 -15.77 -0.10 -22.65
CA ARG A 263 -14.62 0.66 -22.18
C ARG A 263 -14.25 0.29 -20.74
N HIS A 264 -13.00 0.54 -20.38
CA HIS A 264 -12.49 0.35 -19.05
C HIS A 264 -11.86 1.66 -18.54
N ARG A 265 -12.24 2.09 -17.36
CA ARG A 265 -11.62 3.24 -16.69
C ARG A 265 -10.51 2.82 -15.75
N LEU A 266 -9.64 3.79 -15.40
CA LEU A 266 -8.60 3.61 -14.41
C LEU A 266 -9.24 3.42 -13.02
N SER A 267 -8.82 2.39 -12.29
CA SER A 267 -9.08 2.29 -10.86
C SER A 267 -8.29 3.36 -10.11
N ARG A 268 -8.96 4.25 -9.40
CA ARG A 268 -8.32 5.27 -8.54
C ARG A 268 -8.12 4.76 -7.10
N GLY A 269 -8.69 3.61 -6.78
CA GLY A 269 -8.47 2.91 -5.53
C GLY A 269 -7.21 2.06 -5.56
N GLY A 270 -6.85 1.48 -4.42
CA GLY A 270 -5.71 0.59 -4.28
C GLY A 270 -4.45 1.25 -3.71
N ASP A 271 -3.40 0.43 -3.56
CA ASP A 271 -2.11 0.84 -3.01
C ASP A 271 -1.31 1.66 -4.04
N ARG A 272 -1.20 2.96 -3.80
CA ARG A 272 -0.48 3.89 -4.69
C ARG A 272 1.02 3.56 -4.80
N GLN A 273 1.63 3.02 -3.74
CA GLN A 273 3.05 2.69 -3.74
C GLN A 273 3.31 1.43 -4.57
N LEU A 274 2.45 0.42 -4.43
CA LEU A 274 2.50 -0.75 -5.30
C LEU A 274 2.25 -0.36 -6.76
N ASN A 275 1.29 0.51 -7.04
CA ASN A 275 1.04 1.02 -8.39
C ASN A 275 2.25 1.74 -8.96
N ARG A 276 2.95 2.56 -8.15
CA ARG A 276 4.18 3.26 -8.52
C ARG A 276 5.32 2.27 -8.78
N ALA A 277 5.49 1.25 -7.93
CA ALA A 277 6.48 0.20 -8.12
C ALA A 277 6.29 -0.50 -9.48
N LEU A 278 5.08 -0.95 -9.79
CA LEU A 278 4.75 -1.54 -11.08
C LEU A 278 5.02 -0.60 -12.25
N HIS A 279 4.75 0.70 -12.09
CA HIS A 279 5.04 1.70 -13.12
C HIS A 279 6.53 1.86 -13.35
N THR A 280 7.34 1.87 -12.30
CA THR A 280 8.80 1.94 -12.38
C THR A 280 9.37 0.75 -13.15
N ILE A 281 8.89 -0.48 -12.87
CA ILE A 281 9.30 -1.68 -13.62
C ILE A 281 8.97 -1.52 -15.11
N VAL A 282 7.75 -1.11 -15.44
CA VAL A 282 7.32 -0.95 -16.84
C VAL A 282 8.14 0.13 -17.56
N LEU A 283 8.45 1.24 -16.89
CA LEU A 283 9.32 2.28 -17.48
C LEU A 283 10.71 1.73 -17.76
N HIS A 284 11.31 1.00 -16.84
CA HIS A 284 12.61 0.37 -17.05
C HIS A 284 12.57 -0.62 -18.22
N ARG A 285 11.62 -1.54 -18.23
CA ARG A 285 11.46 -2.55 -19.29
C ARG A 285 11.19 -1.91 -20.67
N ARG A 286 10.42 -0.83 -20.72
CA ARG A 286 10.17 -0.08 -21.96
C ARG A 286 11.45 0.43 -22.62
N HIS A 287 12.49 0.73 -21.84
CA HIS A 287 13.78 1.20 -22.37
C HIS A 287 14.75 0.06 -22.65
N HIS A 288 14.74 -1.00 -21.87
CA HIS A 288 15.79 -2.02 -21.85
C HIS A 288 15.34 -3.42 -22.30
N ASP A 289 14.03 -3.71 -22.33
CA ASP A 289 13.52 -5.04 -22.66
C ASP A 289 12.78 -5.05 -24.01
N GLN A 290 13.28 -5.85 -24.97
CA GLN A 290 12.74 -5.90 -26.32
C GLN A 290 11.32 -6.48 -26.35
N ALA A 291 11.04 -7.52 -25.56
CA ALA A 291 9.70 -8.13 -25.48
C ALA A 291 8.64 -7.15 -25.01
N THR A 292 8.99 -6.26 -24.09
CA THR A 292 8.12 -5.16 -23.63
C THR A 292 7.86 -4.12 -24.74
N LYS A 293 8.90 -3.76 -25.51
CA LYS A 293 8.75 -2.84 -26.63
C LYS A 293 7.81 -3.40 -27.70
N ASP A 294 8.03 -4.65 -28.07
CA ASP A 294 7.22 -5.35 -29.07
C ASP A 294 5.76 -5.51 -28.62
N TYR A 295 5.54 -5.84 -27.33
CA TYR A 295 4.21 -5.87 -26.75
C TYR A 295 3.50 -4.53 -26.86
N ILE A 296 4.15 -3.44 -26.48
CA ILE A 296 3.58 -2.08 -26.54
C ILE A 296 3.27 -1.69 -27.98
N ALA A 297 4.20 -1.92 -28.91
CA ALA A 297 4.02 -1.64 -30.34
C ALA A 297 2.83 -2.39 -30.91
N ARG A 298 2.70 -3.70 -30.62
CA ARG A 298 1.56 -4.52 -31.06
C ARG A 298 0.23 -3.96 -30.52
N ARG A 299 0.17 -3.57 -29.24
CA ARG A 299 -1.05 -3.01 -28.65
C ARG A 299 -1.44 -1.67 -29.24
N ILE A 300 -0.46 -0.86 -29.64
CA ILE A 300 -0.71 0.40 -30.36
C ILE A 300 -1.25 0.11 -31.76
N ALA A 301 -0.68 -0.86 -32.47
CA ALA A 301 -1.17 -1.29 -33.79
C ALA A 301 -2.61 -1.84 -33.73
N GLU A 302 -3.03 -2.43 -32.60
CA GLU A 302 -4.41 -2.86 -32.33
C GLU A 302 -5.34 -1.67 -31.97
N GLY A 303 -4.91 -0.41 -32.11
CA GLY A 303 -5.72 0.79 -31.88
C GLY A 303 -5.76 1.25 -30.41
N LYS A 304 -4.91 0.72 -29.52
CA LYS A 304 -4.83 1.18 -28.12
C LYS A 304 -3.85 2.34 -27.97
N SER A 305 -4.17 3.29 -27.09
CA SER A 305 -3.20 4.33 -26.73
C SER A 305 -1.99 3.74 -25.97
N SER A 306 -0.84 4.39 -26.05
CA SER A 306 0.35 4.00 -25.28
C SER A 306 0.08 3.90 -23.78
N ARG A 307 -0.80 4.75 -23.22
CA ARG A 307 -1.22 4.71 -21.81
C ARG A 307 -2.04 3.45 -21.49
N GLU A 308 -2.86 2.99 -22.42
CA GLU A 308 -3.64 1.74 -22.26
C GLU A 308 -2.75 0.52 -22.35
N ALA A 309 -1.81 0.47 -23.30
CA ALA A 309 -0.82 -0.58 -23.40
C ALA A 309 0.01 -0.74 -22.11
N VAL A 310 0.48 0.37 -21.55
CA VAL A 310 1.18 0.39 -20.25
C VAL A 310 0.29 -0.11 -19.11
N ARG A 311 -1.00 0.23 -19.07
CA ARG A 311 -1.93 -0.26 -18.03
C ARG A 311 -2.15 -1.76 -18.13
N LEU A 312 -2.31 -2.28 -19.34
CA LEU A 312 -2.43 -3.73 -19.57
C LEU A 312 -1.17 -4.46 -19.10
N LEU A 313 0.01 -3.95 -19.47
CA LEU A 313 1.29 -4.52 -19.05
C LEU A 313 1.46 -4.53 -17.53
N LYS A 314 1.10 -3.45 -16.84
CA LYS A 314 1.11 -3.40 -15.37
C LYS A 314 0.20 -4.46 -14.73
N ARG A 315 -0.94 -4.77 -15.34
CA ARG A 315 -1.83 -5.83 -14.86
C ARG A 315 -1.18 -7.22 -15.00
N TYR A 316 -0.57 -7.51 -16.15
CA TYR A 316 0.16 -8.77 -16.36
C TYR A 316 1.33 -8.90 -15.39
N LEU A 317 2.08 -7.82 -15.22
CA LEU A 317 3.20 -7.77 -14.29
C LEU A 317 2.76 -8.02 -12.84
N ALA A 318 1.66 -7.40 -12.39
CA ALA A 318 1.13 -7.64 -11.06
C ALA A 318 0.79 -9.12 -10.83
N ARG A 319 0.16 -9.76 -11.82
CA ARG A 319 -0.17 -11.19 -11.76
C ARG A 319 1.07 -12.08 -11.77
N HIS A 320 2.06 -11.74 -12.58
CA HIS A 320 3.34 -12.45 -12.64
C HIS A 320 4.08 -12.38 -11.30
N LEU A 321 4.27 -11.20 -10.75
CA LEU A 321 4.93 -11.01 -9.45
C LEU A 321 4.17 -11.70 -8.31
N TYR A 322 2.84 -11.70 -8.36
CA TYR A 322 2.03 -12.45 -7.39
C TYR A 322 2.32 -13.96 -7.47
N ARG A 323 2.39 -14.54 -8.67
CA ARG A 323 2.71 -15.96 -8.85
C ARG A 323 4.10 -16.32 -8.33
N LEU A 324 5.10 -15.49 -8.60
CA LEU A 324 6.45 -15.67 -8.05
C LEU A 324 6.43 -15.70 -6.51
N LEU A 325 5.68 -14.79 -5.88
CA LEU A 325 5.57 -14.73 -4.42
C LEU A 325 4.78 -15.91 -3.81
N GLN A 326 3.86 -16.52 -4.57
CA GLN A 326 3.10 -17.71 -4.12
C GLN A 326 3.89 -19.01 -4.24
N GLN A 327 4.92 -19.06 -5.08
CA GLN A 327 5.78 -20.24 -5.27
C GLN A 327 6.79 -20.45 -4.14
N GLN A 328 6.97 -19.48 -3.26
CA GLN A 328 7.85 -19.63 -2.10
C GLN A 328 7.29 -20.68 -1.12
N GLU A 329 8.17 -21.55 -0.66
CA GLU A 329 7.90 -22.34 0.53
C GLU A 329 7.72 -21.39 1.73
N PRO A 330 6.77 -21.69 2.66
CA PRO A 330 6.65 -20.91 3.87
C PRO A 330 8.00 -20.97 4.59
N LEU A 331 8.69 -19.83 4.70
CA LEU A 331 9.79 -19.69 5.65
C LEU A 331 9.21 -20.04 7.02
N MET A 332 9.59 -21.19 7.52
CA MET A 332 9.24 -21.61 8.87
C MET A 332 9.55 -20.45 9.83
N ALA A 333 8.57 -20.10 10.63
CA ALA A 333 8.56 -18.97 11.56
C ALA A 333 9.68 -19.08 12.61
#